data_84cf13bad69a1164f49869454507e23b
#
_entry.id   84cf13bad69a1164f49869454507e23b
#
_cell.length_a   1.000
_cell.length_b   1.000
_cell.length_c   1.000
_cell.angle_alpha   90.00
_cell.angle_beta   90.00
_cell.angle_gamma   90.00
#
_symmetry.space_group_name_H-M   'P 1'
#
loop_
_entity.id
_entity.type
_entity.pdbx_description
1 polymer ?
#
loop_
_entity_poly.entity_id
_entity_poly.type
_entity_poly.pdbx_seq_one_letter_code
_entity_poly.pdbx_strand_id
1 'polypeptide(L)'
;MKNFFTILFILAFLNMNSQVDFIQGGGRLDDWANLSKYKSENLDIIKNPIPNLVIFMGNSITENWSKYRPVFFQNNKFLNRGISGQTTPQMLIRFKPDVINLKPISVVILAGINDIAGNTGKMTISNIAENIFSMSEIAKEYGVKPYICSVLPAKDFPWSPNINPANKVIKLNKKLKEYCLKNNIVYVDYYSKMNDGKGGLKVPDYTSANDLVHPNSKGYE
;
A
#
# COMPACT_ATOMS: atom_id res chain seq x y z
N MET A 1 -34.34 50.01 -45.95
CA MET A 1 -32.96 49.69 -45.55
C MET A 1 -33.03 48.75 -44.35
N LYS A 2 -32.75 47.45 -44.60
CA LYS A 2 -32.77 46.42 -43.53
C LYS A 2 -31.34 46.13 -43.17
N ASN A 3 -30.93 46.44 -41.94
CA ASN A 3 -29.63 46.11 -41.41
C ASN A 3 -29.56 44.64 -41.00
N PHE A 4 -28.79 43.83 -41.67
CA PHE A 4 -28.43 42.49 -41.26
C PHE A 4 -27.27 42.57 -40.26
N PHE A 5 -27.54 42.24 -39.01
CA PHE A 5 -26.48 41.97 -38.05
C PHE A 5 -25.99 40.52 -38.21
N THR A 6 -24.82 40.36 -38.72
CA THR A 6 -24.14 39.05 -38.77
C THR A 6 -23.43 38.81 -37.44
N ILE A 7 -23.97 37.89 -36.63
CA ILE A 7 -23.33 37.44 -35.39
C ILE A 7 -22.29 36.40 -35.76
N LEU A 8 -21.04 36.78 -35.59
CA LEU A 8 -19.87 35.90 -35.78
C LEU A 8 -19.72 35.05 -34.49
N PHE A 9 -20.11 33.79 -34.54
CA PHE A 9 -19.80 32.82 -33.45
C PHE A 9 -18.31 32.43 -33.57
N ILE A 10 -17.47 33.00 -32.70
CA ILE A 10 -16.10 32.51 -32.49
C ILE A 10 -16.21 31.27 -31.58
N LEU A 11 -16.10 30.09 -32.20
CA LEU A 11 -15.88 28.84 -31.52
C LEU A 11 -14.42 28.84 -30.98
N ALA A 12 -14.25 29.25 -29.73
CA ALA A 12 -13.03 29.02 -28.99
C ALA A 12 -12.91 27.51 -28.71
N PHE A 13 -12.15 26.80 -29.50
CA PHE A 13 -11.69 25.46 -29.12
C PHE A 13 -10.73 25.62 -27.94
N LEU A 14 -11.27 25.47 -26.73
CA LEU A 14 -10.46 25.22 -25.55
C LEU A 14 -9.80 23.85 -25.75
N ASN A 15 -8.54 23.86 -26.11
CA ASN A 15 -7.68 22.69 -25.93
C ASN A 15 -7.61 22.40 -24.43
N MET A 16 -8.55 21.60 -23.94
CA MET A 16 -8.41 20.95 -22.65
C MET A 16 -7.32 19.90 -22.80
N ASN A 17 -6.07 20.32 -22.68
CA ASN A 17 -5.03 19.39 -22.25
C ASN A 17 -5.45 18.93 -20.85
N SER A 18 -6.09 17.77 -20.78
CA SER A 18 -6.34 17.12 -19.50
C SER A 18 -4.97 16.78 -18.91
N GLN A 19 -4.42 17.69 -18.11
CA GLN A 19 -3.34 17.34 -17.20
C GLN A 19 -3.87 16.21 -16.34
N VAL A 20 -3.30 15.02 -16.53
CA VAL A 20 -3.62 13.89 -15.70
C VAL A 20 -2.93 14.14 -14.37
N ASP A 21 -3.66 14.64 -13.40
CA ASP A 21 -3.15 14.87 -12.07
C ASP A 21 -2.91 13.52 -11.39
N PHE A 22 -1.65 13.20 -11.15
CA PHE A 22 -1.26 12.07 -10.32
C PHE A 22 -1.47 12.43 -8.85
N ILE A 23 -2.25 11.62 -8.17
CA ILE A 23 -2.42 11.72 -6.73
C ILE A 23 -1.30 10.97 -6.00
N GLN A 24 -1.01 11.40 -4.79
CA GLN A 24 -0.09 10.70 -3.92
C GLN A 24 -0.62 9.27 -3.66
N GLY A 25 0.25 8.26 -3.82
CA GLY A 25 -0.18 6.86 -3.78
C GLY A 25 -0.22 6.20 -5.16
N GLY A 26 0.29 6.85 -6.21
CA GLY A 26 0.50 6.27 -7.55
C GLY A 26 -0.76 6.08 -8.39
N GLY A 27 -1.94 6.52 -7.90
CA GLY A 27 -3.18 6.49 -8.66
C GLY A 27 -3.38 7.77 -9.48
N ARG A 28 -4.24 7.69 -10.50
CA ARG A 28 -4.77 8.82 -11.26
C ARG A 28 -6.12 9.20 -10.68
N LEU A 29 -6.65 10.39 -10.99
CA LEU A 29 -8.01 10.78 -10.55
C LEU A 29 -9.09 9.81 -11.05
N ASP A 30 -8.91 9.25 -12.26
CA ASP A 30 -9.79 8.27 -12.87
C ASP A 30 -9.49 6.81 -12.45
N ASP A 31 -8.35 6.55 -11.80
CA ASP A 31 -7.96 5.26 -11.23
C ASP A 31 -7.24 5.46 -9.89
N TRP A 32 -7.96 5.99 -8.92
CA TRP A 32 -7.41 6.39 -7.62
C TRP A 32 -6.68 5.26 -6.87
N ALA A 33 -7.17 4.04 -6.99
CA ALA A 33 -6.56 2.88 -6.37
C ALA A 33 -5.47 2.22 -7.25
N ASN A 34 -5.21 2.76 -8.45
CA ASN A 34 -4.25 2.23 -9.42
C ASN A 34 -4.55 0.75 -9.77
N LEU A 35 -5.81 0.47 -10.09
CA LEU A 35 -6.29 -0.87 -10.47
C LEU A 35 -5.66 -1.35 -11.77
N SER A 36 -5.22 -0.42 -12.62
CA SER A 36 -4.58 -0.72 -13.89
C SER A 36 -3.19 -1.34 -13.73
N LYS A 37 -2.47 -1.06 -12.62
CA LYS A 37 -1.06 -1.43 -12.44
C LYS A 37 -0.78 -2.92 -12.62
N TYR A 38 -1.58 -3.76 -12.01
CA TYR A 38 -1.39 -5.23 -12.05
C TYR A 38 -2.42 -5.95 -12.93
N LYS A 39 -3.28 -5.21 -13.64
CA LYS A 39 -4.41 -5.78 -14.39
C LYS A 39 -3.98 -6.85 -15.39
N SER A 40 -2.96 -6.59 -16.20
CA SER A 40 -2.49 -7.55 -17.22
C SER A 40 -1.96 -8.82 -16.57
N GLU A 41 -1.05 -8.69 -15.59
CA GLU A 41 -0.48 -9.82 -14.87
C GLU A 41 -1.54 -10.62 -14.11
N ASN A 42 -2.52 -9.94 -13.49
CA ASN A 42 -3.63 -10.59 -12.82
C ASN A 42 -4.47 -11.44 -13.79
N LEU A 43 -4.75 -10.93 -15.00
CA LEU A 43 -5.48 -11.67 -16.02
C LEU A 43 -4.71 -12.91 -16.49
N ASP A 44 -3.39 -12.83 -16.60
CA ASP A 44 -2.54 -13.98 -16.98
C ASP A 44 -2.51 -15.04 -15.88
N ILE A 45 -2.44 -14.63 -14.61
CA ILE A 45 -2.49 -15.55 -13.47
C ILE A 45 -3.88 -16.20 -13.34
N ILE A 46 -4.96 -15.47 -13.61
CA ILE A 46 -6.32 -16.04 -13.61
C ILE A 46 -6.48 -17.14 -14.67
N LYS A 47 -5.88 -16.93 -15.86
CA LYS A 47 -5.87 -17.93 -16.94
C LYS A 47 -4.96 -19.13 -16.64
N ASN A 48 -3.83 -18.86 -15.97
CA ASN A 48 -2.80 -19.84 -15.65
C ASN A 48 -2.51 -19.82 -14.13
N PRO A 49 -3.38 -20.43 -13.30
CA PRO A 49 -3.27 -20.34 -11.85
C PRO A 49 -1.95 -20.90 -11.31
N ILE A 50 -1.35 -20.16 -10.38
CA ILE A 50 -0.11 -20.57 -9.69
C ILE A 50 -0.49 -21.36 -8.44
N PRO A 51 -0.17 -22.65 -8.34
CA PRO A 51 -0.50 -23.46 -7.17
C PRO A 51 0.29 -22.98 -5.93
N ASN A 52 -0.38 -22.94 -4.77
CA ASN A 52 0.17 -22.50 -3.49
C ASN A 52 0.72 -21.06 -3.50
N LEU A 53 0.08 -20.18 -4.29
CA LEU A 53 0.45 -18.78 -4.38
C LEU A 53 0.31 -18.08 -3.01
N VAL A 54 1.30 -17.27 -2.63
CA VAL A 54 1.24 -16.34 -1.50
C VAL A 54 1.40 -14.92 -2.04
N ILE A 55 0.50 -14.02 -1.65
CA ILE A 55 0.51 -12.63 -2.09
C ILE A 55 0.99 -11.71 -0.98
N PHE A 56 1.92 -10.82 -1.31
CA PHE A 56 2.37 -9.73 -0.44
C PHE A 56 1.69 -8.44 -0.84
N MET A 57 0.70 -8.03 -0.05
CA MET A 57 -0.09 -6.81 -0.24
C MET A 57 0.49 -5.67 0.58
N GLY A 58 0.76 -4.52 -0.06
CA GLY A 58 1.32 -3.38 0.65
C GLY A 58 1.60 -2.15 -0.20
N ASN A 59 2.48 -1.30 0.31
CA ASN A 59 2.90 -0.04 -0.31
C ASN A 59 4.33 -0.14 -0.90
N SER A 60 5.07 0.99 -0.91
CA SER A 60 6.46 1.06 -1.38
C SER A 60 7.41 0.09 -0.67
N ILE A 61 7.20 -0.16 0.62
CA ILE A 61 8.03 -1.11 1.39
C ILE A 61 7.86 -2.51 0.80
N THR A 62 6.64 -2.93 0.51
CA THR A 62 6.38 -4.21 -0.17
C THR A 62 6.87 -4.19 -1.62
N GLU A 63 6.57 -3.14 -2.38
CA GLU A 63 6.99 -3.01 -3.78
C GLU A 63 8.51 -3.14 -3.95
N ASN A 64 9.27 -2.44 -3.12
CA ASN A 64 10.73 -2.45 -3.17
C ASN A 64 11.33 -3.78 -2.73
N TRP A 65 10.64 -4.59 -1.94
CA TRP A 65 11.15 -5.87 -1.48
C TRP A 65 11.55 -6.78 -2.66
N SER A 66 10.73 -6.85 -3.71
CA SER A 66 11.06 -7.64 -4.89
C SER A 66 12.25 -7.10 -5.69
N LYS A 67 12.59 -5.80 -5.56
CA LYS A 67 13.78 -5.21 -6.16
C LYS A 67 15.07 -5.59 -5.39
N TYR A 68 14.99 -5.60 -4.06
CA TYR A 68 16.14 -5.93 -3.21
C TYR A 68 16.34 -7.45 -3.05
N ARG A 69 15.27 -8.24 -3.14
CA ARG A 69 15.28 -9.69 -2.92
C ARG A 69 14.51 -10.44 -4.02
N PRO A 70 14.88 -10.30 -5.31
CA PRO A 70 14.13 -10.92 -6.41
C PRO A 70 14.07 -12.44 -6.29
N VAL A 71 15.16 -13.09 -5.87
CA VAL A 71 15.22 -14.56 -5.70
C VAL A 71 14.23 -15.06 -4.64
N PHE A 72 13.98 -14.28 -3.57
CA PHE A 72 13.01 -14.62 -2.54
C PHE A 72 11.59 -14.75 -3.13
N PHE A 73 11.21 -13.86 -4.03
CA PHE A 73 9.89 -13.92 -4.67
C PHE A 73 9.84 -15.03 -5.74
N GLN A 74 10.86 -15.17 -6.57
CA GLN A 74 10.90 -16.12 -7.68
C GLN A 74 10.89 -17.57 -7.23
N ASN A 75 11.67 -17.90 -6.19
CA ASN A 75 11.85 -19.29 -5.75
C ASN A 75 10.69 -19.81 -4.88
N ASN A 76 9.84 -18.94 -4.33
CA ASN A 76 8.84 -19.31 -3.34
C ASN A 76 7.38 -19.21 -3.81
N LYS A 77 7.14 -18.96 -5.10
CA LYS A 77 5.79 -18.69 -5.62
C LYS A 77 5.11 -17.53 -4.88
N PHE A 78 5.89 -16.52 -4.55
CA PHE A 78 5.43 -15.30 -3.91
C PHE A 78 5.15 -14.23 -4.95
N LEU A 79 4.03 -13.53 -4.80
CA LEU A 79 3.62 -12.47 -5.70
C LEU A 79 3.61 -11.14 -4.96
N ASN A 80 4.33 -10.17 -5.50
CA ASN A 80 4.36 -8.82 -4.96
C ASN A 80 3.17 -8.01 -5.50
N ARG A 81 2.39 -7.43 -4.60
CA ARG A 81 1.30 -6.51 -4.88
C ARG A 81 1.47 -5.19 -4.09
N GLY A 82 2.71 -4.74 -3.99
CA GLY A 82 3.05 -3.44 -3.43
C GLY A 82 2.83 -2.31 -4.43
N ILE A 83 2.31 -1.16 -3.99
CA ILE A 83 2.23 0.07 -4.77
C ILE A 83 2.71 1.24 -3.92
N SER A 84 3.78 1.91 -4.38
CA SER A 84 4.39 3.03 -3.69
C SER A 84 3.38 4.14 -3.36
N GLY A 85 3.48 4.70 -2.16
CA GLY A 85 2.66 5.80 -1.68
C GLY A 85 1.24 5.43 -1.25
N GLN A 86 0.76 4.22 -1.53
CA GLN A 86 -0.63 3.82 -1.24
C GLN A 86 -0.95 3.76 0.24
N THR A 87 -2.18 4.15 0.54
CA THR A 87 -2.85 4.08 1.84
C THR A 87 -3.82 2.90 1.92
N THR A 88 -4.27 2.58 3.11
CA THR A 88 -5.15 1.42 3.34
C THR A 88 -6.49 1.47 2.58
N PRO A 89 -7.16 2.63 2.36
CA PRO A 89 -8.36 2.68 1.51
C PRO A 89 -8.09 2.28 0.07
N GLN A 90 -6.97 2.73 -0.52
CA GLN A 90 -6.59 2.35 -1.88
C GLN A 90 -6.31 0.84 -1.98
N MET A 91 -5.62 0.27 -0.98
CA MET A 91 -5.37 -1.17 -0.90
C MET A 91 -6.66 -1.97 -0.76
N LEU A 92 -7.62 -1.50 0.03
CA LEU A 92 -8.91 -2.16 0.23
C LEU A 92 -9.72 -2.21 -1.10
N ILE A 93 -9.74 -1.12 -1.88
CA ILE A 93 -10.41 -1.09 -3.19
C ILE A 93 -9.82 -2.13 -4.15
N ARG A 94 -8.48 -2.25 -4.21
CA ARG A 94 -7.80 -3.19 -5.11
C ARG A 94 -7.61 -4.59 -4.52
N PHE A 95 -8.07 -4.84 -3.29
CA PHE A 95 -7.83 -6.12 -2.61
C PHE A 95 -8.45 -7.29 -3.35
N LYS A 96 -9.67 -7.13 -3.85
CA LYS A 96 -10.34 -8.20 -4.60
C LYS A 96 -9.66 -8.53 -5.93
N PRO A 97 -9.38 -7.57 -6.84
CA PRO A 97 -8.71 -7.87 -8.11
C PRO A 97 -7.25 -8.32 -7.94
N ASP A 98 -6.50 -7.78 -6.97
CA ASP A 98 -5.08 -8.04 -6.82
C ASP A 98 -4.76 -9.23 -5.89
N VAL A 99 -5.72 -9.68 -5.10
CA VAL A 99 -5.54 -10.78 -4.15
C VAL A 99 -6.58 -11.87 -4.35
N ILE A 100 -7.84 -11.60 -4.09
CA ILE A 100 -8.89 -12.64 -3.99
C ILE A 100 -9.10 -13.36 -5.32
N ASN A 101 -9.18 -12.62 -6.43
CA ASN A 101 -9.42 -13.20 -7.75
C ASN A 101 -8.28 -14.12 -8.24
N LEU A 102 -7.09 -14.00 -7.65
CA LEU A 102 -5.93 -14.83 -7.96
C LEU A 102 -5.91 -16.16 -7.18
N LYS A 103 -6.85 -16.35 -6.26
CA LYS A 103 -7.03 -17.57 -5.44
C LYS A 103 -5.75 -18.01 -4.71
N PRO A 104 -5.04 -17.13 -4.00
CA PRO A 104 -3.86 -17.51 -3.24
C PRO A 104 -4.25 -18.38 -2.04
N ILE A 105 -3.30 -19.14 -1.50
CA ILE A 105 -3.47 -19.83 -0.22
C ILE A 105 -3.33 -18.87 0.98
N SER A 106 -2.59 -17.77 0.79
CA SER A 106 -2.32 -16.81 1.86
C SER A 106 -2.07 -15.40 1.32
N VAL A 107 -2.33 -14.41 2.16
CA VAL A 107 -1.97 -13.01 1.92
C VAL A 107 -1.22 -12.44 3.13
N VAL A 108 -0.11 -11.75 2.86
CA VAL A 108 0.70 -11.02 3.85
C VAL A 108 0.41 -9.54 3.67
N ILE A 109 -0.15 -8.88 4.69
CA ILE A 109 -0.61 -7.48 4.62
C ILE A 109 0.34 -6.61 5.44
N LEU A 110 1.04 -5.68 4.77
CA LEU A 110 1.90 -4.67 5.38
C LEU A 110 1.43 -3.27 4.95
N ALA A 111 0.70 -2.57 5.80
CA ALA A 111 0.01 -1.32 5.46
C ALA A 111 -0.11 -0.36 6.66
N GLY A 112 -0.34 0.93 6.40
CA GLY A 112 -0.69 1.93 7.41
C GLY A 112 0.32 3.08 7.57
N ILE A 113 1.57 2.93 7.10
CA ILE A 113 2.58 3.99 7.28
C ILE A 113 2.24 5.25 6.47
N ASN A 114 1.74 5.09 5.24
CA ASN A 114 1.35 6.21 4.38
C ASN A 114 0.06 6.90 4.84
N ASP A 115 -0.81 6.15 5.49
CA ASP A 115 -2.00 6.71 6.17
C ASP A 115 -1.59 7.62 7.32
N ILE A 116 -0.61 7.17 8.13
CA ILE A 116 -0.02 7.97 9.21
C ILE A 116 0.65 9.22 8.66
N ALA A 117 1.30 9.12 7.49
CA ALA A 117 1.90 10.26 6.78
C ALA A 117 0.87 11.20 6.18
N GLY A 118 -0.39 10.77 6.02
CA GLY A 118 -1.47 11.58 5.47
C GLY A 118 -1.48 11.66 3.94
N ASN A 119 -0.91 10.67 3.24
CA ASN A 119 -0.75 10.68 1.77
C ASN A 119 -2.07 10.88 1.00
N THR A 120 -3.19 10.42 1.53
CA THR A 120 -4.52 10.62 0.93
C THR A 120 -5.46 11.38 1.86
N GLY A 121 -4.90 12.20 2.74
CA GLY A 121 -5.63 12.96 3.75
C GLY A 121 -5.47 12.38 5.17
N LYS A 122 -5.96 13.13 6.16
CA LYS A 122 -5.87 12.73 7.57
C LYS A 122 -6.78 11.55 7.87
N MET A 123 -6.22 10.54 8.54
CA MET A 123 -6.96 9.37 8.98
C MET A 123 -6.69 9.05 10.45
N THR A 124 -7.69 8.57 11.17
CA THR A 124 -7.50 8.12 12.56
C THR A 124 -6.84 6.74 12.58
N ILE A 125 -6.12 6.45 13.67
CA ILE A 125 -5.50 5.13 13.86
C ILE A 125 -6.56 4.00 13.83
N SER A 126 -7.77 4.27 14.32
CA SER A 126 -8.87 3.30 14.26
C SER A 126 -9.28 3.01 12.82
N ASN A 127 -9.49 4.04 11.99
CA ASN A 127 -9.89 3.84 10.59
C ASN A 127 -8.81 3.11 9.77
N ILE A 128 -7.52 3.40 10.05
CA ILE A 128 -6.42 2.65 9.42
C ILE A 128 -6.48 1.17 9.80
N ALA A 129 -6.67 0.88 11.09
CA ALA A 129 -6.79 -0.48 11.58
C ALA A 129 -8.01 -1.20 10.97
N GLU A 130 -9.17 -0.56 10.92
CA GLU A 130 -10.40 -1.11 10.35
C GLU A 130 -10.25 -1.48 8.87
N ASN A 131 -9.56 -0.68 8.06
CA ASN A 131 -9.27 -1.04 6.68
C ASN A 131 -8.40 -2.31 6.57
N ILE A 132 -7.42 -2.47 7.46
CA ILE A 132 -6.57 -3.68 7.51
C ILE A 132 -7.39 -4.89 7.99
N PHE A 133 -8.25 -4.70 8.99
CA PHE A 133 -9.16 -5.74 9.48
C PHE A 133 -10.10 -6.20 8.38
N SER A 134 -10.73 -5.26 7.66
CA SER A 134 -11.61 -5.57 6.53
C SER A 134 -10.90 -6.38 5.44
N MET A 135 -9.66 -6.04 5.08
CA MET A 135 -8.88 -6.85 4.14
C MET A 135 -8.68 -8.29 4.66
N SER A 136 -8.39 -8.46 5.95
CA SER A 136 -8.20 -9.79 6.54
C SER A 136 -9.50 -10.59 6.64
N GLU A 137 -10.63 -9.94 6.91
CA GLU A 137 -11.96 -10.54 6.94
C GLU A 137 -12.38 -11.00 5.55
N ILE A 138 -12.20 -10.14 4.54
CA ILE A 138 -12.42 -10.52 3.14
C ILE A 138 -11.55 -11.74 2.77
N ALA A 139 -10.27 -11.74 3.14
CA ALA A 139 -9.41 -12.89 2.87
C ALA A 139 -9.97 -14.18 3.49
N LYS A 140 -10.35 -14.16 4.76
CA LYS A 140 -10.92 -15.31 5.47
C LYS A 140 -12.21 -15.81 4.84
N GLU A 141 -13.10 -14.90 4.44
CA GLU A 141 -14.37 -15.24 3.79
C GLU A 141 -14.17 -16.00 2.48
N TYR A 142 -13.10 -15.68 1.75
CA TYR A 142 -12.72 -16.37 0.51
C TYR A 142 -11.75 -17.55 0.72
N GLY A 143 -11.54 -18.01 1.95
CA GLY A 143 -10.66 -19.14 2.26
C GLY A 143 -9.18 -18.84 2.14
N VAL A 144 -8.78 -17.58 2.06
CA VAL A 144 -7.39 -17.12 1.99
C VAL A 144 -6.88 -16.83 3.40
N LYS A 145 -5.77 -17.47 3.81
CA LYS A 145 -5.19 -17.25 5.14
C LYS A 145 -4.49 -15.90 5.24
N PRO A 146 -4.97 -14.93 6.07
CA PRO A 146 -4.31 -13.66 6.25
C PRO A 146 -3.15 -13.74 7.26
N TYR A 147 -2.10 -12.96 6.99
CA TYR A 147 -1.03 -12.61 7.90
C TYR A 147 -1.00 -11.09 7.99
N ILE A 148 -1.03 -10.53 9.18
CA ILE A 148 -0.96 -9.07 9.39
C ILE A 148 0.42 -8.75 9.97
N CYS A 149 1.16 -7.88 9.26
CA CYS A 149 2.46 -7.41 9.71
C CYS A 149 2.34 -6.17 10.59
N SER A 150 3.26 -6.03 11.53
CA SER A 150 3.47 -4.75 12.17
C SER A 150 3.92 -3.70 11.14
N VAL A 151 3.43 -2.49 11.26
CA VAL A 151 4.02 -1.34 10.58
C VAL A 151 5.44 -1.15 11.08
N LEU A 152 6.39 -0.92 10.17
CA LEU A 152 7.80 -0.72 10.52
C LEU A 152 8.00 0.52 11.39
N PRO A 153 9.07 0.57 12.20
CA PRO A 153 9.40 1.76 12.96
C PRO A 153 9.60 2.96 12.03
N ALA A 154 9.06 4.11 12.37
CA ALA A 154 9.30 5.37 11.66
C ALA A 154 9.34 6.51 12.68
N LYS A 155 10.47 7.22 12.72
CA LYS A 155 10.69 8.34 13.64
C LYS A 155 10.27 9.66 13.00
N ASP A 156 10.44 9.77 11.70
CA ASP A 156 10.13 10.97 10.93
C ASP A 156 9.74 10.58 9.49
N PHE A 157 9.15 11.54 8.79
CA PHE A 157 8.86 11.47 7.36
C PHE A 157 9.55 12.66 6.68
N PRO A 158 10.66 12.44 5.95
CA PRO A 158 11.38 13.53 5.27
C PRO A 158 10.48 14.35 4.32
N TRP A 159 9.46 13.71 3.73
CA TRP A 159 8.48 14.36 2.82
C TRP A 159 7.27 14.99 3.53
N SER A 160 7.07 14.69 4.82
CA SER A 160 5.92 15.21 5.59
C SER A 160 6.35 15.49 7.05
N PRO A 161 7.14 16.55 7.25
CA PRO A 161 7.71 16.86 8.56
C PRO A 161 6.63 17.22 9.60
N ASN A 162 6.96 17.13 10.89
CA ASN A 162 6.11 17.45 12.05
C ASN A 162 4.95 16.47 12.33
N ILE A 163 4.89 15.32 11.69
CA ILE A 163 3.85 14.30 11.96
C ILE A 163 4.14 13.50 13.24
N ASN A 164 5.40 13.33 13.62
CA ASN A 164 5.83 12.50 14.77
C ASN A 164 5.22 11.09 14.71
N PRO A 165 5.59 10.25 13.72
CA PRO A 165 4.91 8.99 13.45
C PRO A 165 5.11 7.91 14.52
N ALA A 166 6.22 7.93 15.29
CA ALA A 166 6.61 6.84 16.19
C ALA A 166 5.47 6.39 17.13
N ASN A 167 4.85 7.32 17.85
CA ASN A 167 3.74 7.01 18.75
C ASN A 167 2.49 6.51 18.02
N LYS A 168 2.26 7.00 16.78
CA LYS A 168 1.13 6.57 15.96
C LYS A 168 1.34 5.14 15.47
N VAL A 169 2.56 4.79 15.04
CA VAL A 169 2.96 3.42 14.65
C VAL A 169 2.76 2.45 15.82
N ILE A 170 3.25 2.81 17.03
CA ILE A 170 3.08 1.98 18.24
C ILE A 170 1.59 1.74 18.52
N LYS A 171 0.76 2.78 18.47
CA LYS A 171 -0.69 2.68 18.70
C LYS A 171 -1.38 1.80 17.65
N LEU A 172 -0.99 1.94 16.39
CA LEU A 172 -1.53 1.09 15.31
C LEU A 172 -1.10 -0.37 15.52
N ASN A 173 0.17 -0.63 15.73
CA ASN A 173 0.70 -1.98 15.95
C ASN A 173 0.06 -2.67 17.16
N LYS A 174 -0.23 -1.94 18.23
CA LYS A 174 -0.99 -2.48 19.38
C LYS A 174 -2.37 -2.98 18.94
N LYS A 175 -3.15 -2.15 18.20
CA LYS A 175 -4.47 -2.55 17.69
C LYS A 175 -4.41 -3.76 16.76
N LEU A 176 -3.43 -3.78 15.83
CA LEU A 176 -3.23 -4.91 14.91
C LEU A 176 -2.92 -6.21 15.68
N LYS A 177 -2.04 -6.15 16.67
CA LYS A 177 -1.69 -7.30 17.49
C LYS A 177 -2.87 -7.83 18.31
N GLU A 178 -3.62 -6.94 18.95
CA GLU A 178 -4.84 -7.30 19.72
C GLU A 178 -5.89 -7.95 18.82
N TYR A 179 -6.14 -7.39 17.64
CA TYR A 179 -7.06 -7.97 16.66
C TYR A 179 -6.61 -9.36 16.20
N CYS A 180 -5.32 -9.52 15.88
CA CYS A 180 -4.77 -10.82 15.47
C CYS A 180 -4.95 -11.88 16.55
N LEU A 181 -4.67 -11.56 17.80
CA LEU A 181 -4.87 -12.47 18.93
C LEU A 181 -6.33 -12.87 19.08
N LYS A 182 -7.25 -11.90 19.03
CA LYS A 182 -8.70 -12.15 19.18
C LYS A 182 -9.26 -13.03 18.06
N ASN A 183 -8.73 -12.89 16.83
CA ASN A 183 -9.28 -13.53 15.64
C ASN A 183 -8.47 -14.73 15.14
N ASN A 184 -7.49 -15.20 15.93
CA ASN A 184 -6.58 -16.30 15.58
C ASN A 184 -5.87 -16.09 14.22
N ILE A 185 -5.35 -14.87 14.03
CA ILE A 185 -4.56 -14.45 12.85
C ILE A 185 -3.10 -14.36 13.26
N VAL A 186 -2.19 -14.77 12.38
CA VAL A 186 -0.75 -14.63 12.63
C VAL A 186 -0.34 -13.16 12.52
N TYR A 187 0.22 -12.62 13.61
CA TYR A 187 0.85 -11.32 13.63
C TYR A 187 2.36 -11.45 13.37
N VAL A 188 2.86 -10.79 12.33
CA VAL A 188 4.29 -10.81 11.95
C VAL A 188 4.96 -9.57 12.52
N ASP A 189 5.78 -9.74 13.55
CA ASP A 189 6.41 -8.62 14.27
C ASP A 189 7.76 -8.20 13.65
N TYR A 190 7.72 -7.40 12.60
CA TYR A 190 8.92 -6.73 12.07
C TYR A 190 9.39 -5.59 12.98
N TYR A 191 8.44 -4.87 13.63
CA TYR A 191 8.73 -3.69 14.42
C TYR A 191 9.80 -3.96 15.50
N SER A 192 9.62 -5.01 16.28
CA SER A 192 10.52 -5.33 17.40
C SER A 192 11.95 -5.62 16.94
N LYS A 193 12.14 -6.20 15.76
CA LYS A 193 13.46 -6.53 15.22
C LYS A 193 14.17 -5.32 14.61
N MET A 194 13.42 -4.39 14.03
CA MET A 194 13.95 -3.30 13.22
C MET A 194 14.06 -1.96 13.98
N ASN A 195 13.47 -1.87 15.19
CA ASN A 195 13.41 -0.65 16.00
C ASN A 195 14.79 -0.31 16.60
N ASP A 196 15.18 0.96 16.51
CA ASP A 196 16.40 1.55 17.10
C ASP A 196 16.30 1.80 18.61
N GLY A 197 15.18 1.44 19.25
CA GLY A 197 14.88 1.74 20.66
C GLY A 197 14.28 3.14 20.89
N LYS A 198 14.19 3.98 19.85
CA LYS A 198 13.66 5.36 19.91
C LYS A 198 12.47 5.56 18.94
N GLY A 199 11.93 4.46 18.39
CA GLY A 199 10.78 4.44 17.52
C GLY A 199 11.08 4.60 16.03
N GLY A 200 12.35 4.64 15.62
CA GLY A 200 12.81 4.67 14.24
C GLY A 200 13.40 3.34 13.77
N LEU A 201 13.59 3.22 12.46
CA LEU A 201 14.43 2.16 11.89
C LEU A 201 15.88 2.35 12.28
N LYS A 202 16.62 1.27 12.50
CA LYS A 202 18.06 1.31 12.78
C LYS A 202 18.84 1.91 11.62
N VAL A 203 19.51 3.03 11.86
CA VAL A 203 20.39 3.71 10.90
C VAL A 203 21.85 3.44 11.31
N PRO A 204 22.75 3.07 10.41
CA PRO A 204 22.55 2.79 8.95
C PRO A 204 22.13 1.35 8.65
N ASP A 205 21.91 0.51 9.66
CA ASP A 205 21.74 -0.93 9.49
C ASP A 205 20.56 -1.30 8.57
N TYR A 206 19.39 -0.73 8.81
CA TYR A 206 18.17 -1.12 8.10
C TYR A 206 17.58 -0.04 7.21
N THR A 207 18.06 1.20 7.34
CA THR A 207 17.64 2.32 6.49
C THR A 207 18.75 3.35 6.37
N SER A 208 18.63 4.32 5.45
CA SER A 208 19.56 5.44 5.36
C SER A 208 19.12 6.63 6.21
N ALA A 209 20.07 7.50 6.56
CA ALA A 209 19.79 8.74 7.29
C ALA A 209 18.89 9.73 6.49
N ASN A 210 18.80 9.58 5.17
CA ASN A 210 18.02 10.44 4.30
C ASN A 210 16.61 9.89 4.02
N ASP A 211 16.34 8.61 4.35
CA ASP A 211 15.04 7.97 4.09
C ASP A 211 14.22 7.79 5.38
N LEU A 212 14.77 7.11 6.38
CA LEU A 212 14.18 6.84 7.70
C LEU A 212 12.92 5.95 7.70
N VAL A 213 12.44 5.51 6.54
CA VAL A 213 11.17 4.75 6.38
C VAL A 213 11.35 3.47 5.59
N HIS A 214 12.07 3.52 4.46
CA HIS A 214 12.24 2.34 3.61
C HIS A 214 13.45 1.52 4.06
N PRO A 215 13.30 0.20 4.20
CA PRO A 215 14.44 -0.67 4.44
C PRO A 215 15.45 -0.61 3.28
N ASN A 216 16.73 -0.69 3.62
CA ASN A 216 17.82 -0.94 2.68
C ASN A 216 17.95 -2.45 2.41
N SER A 217 18.96 -2.87 1.63
CA SER A 217 19.17 -4.30 1.30
C SER A 217 19.21 -5.20 2.54
N LYS A 218 19.94 -4.80 3.59
CA LYS A 218 20.03 -5.54 4.87
C LYS A 218 18.70 -5.56 5.63
N GLY A 219 17.93 -4.48 5.54
CA GLY A 219 16.60 -4.42 6.17
C GLY A 219 15.58 -5.33 5.51
N TYR A 220 15.80 -5.72 4.26
CA TYR A 220 14.96 -6.69 3.54
C TYR A 220 15.42 -8.16 3.72
N GLU A 221 16.54 -8.42 4.37
CA GLU A 221 16.98 -9.75 4.79
C GLU A 221 16.19 -10.31 5.97
#